data_a10d1e304f4eb9d9870540438e1e4abb
#
_entry.id   a10d1e304f4eb9d9870540438e1e4abb
#
_cell.length_a   1.000
_cell.length_b   1.000
_cell.length_c   1.000
_cell.angle_alpha   90.00
_cell.angle_beta   90.00
_cell.angle_gamma   90.00
#
_symmetry.space_group_name_H-M   'P 1'
#
loop_
_entity.id
_entity.type
_entity.pdbx_description
1 polymer ?
#
loop_
_entity_poly.entity_id
_entity_poly.type
_entity_poly.pdbx_seq_one_letter_code
_entity_poly.pdbx_strand_id
1 'polypeptide(L)'
;MKWMLTLCLLILAPMSWAETKTKADKYEGIEITVNVNSATAQEIATLLIGIGEKKAQDIVEYRNEHGPFKTAADLTKVKGIGEATVRKNEDRILL
;
A
#
# COMPACT_ATOMS: atom_id res chain seq x y z
N MET A 1 -6.09 45.26 -25.43
CA MET A 1 -4.81 44.95 -25.78
C MET A 1 -3.94 44.39 -24.73
N LYS A 2 -3.53 45.21 -23.87
CA LYS A 2 -2.63 44.77 -22.85
C LYS A 2 -3.26 43.80 -21.90
N TRP A 3 -4.48 44.01 -21.60
CA TRP A 3 -5.16 43.15 -20.64
C TRP A 3 -5.28 41.75 -21.09
N MET A 4 -5.31 41.53 -22.35
CA MET A 4 -5.42 40.20 -22.85
C MET A 4 -4.29 39.34 -22.44
N LEU A 5 -3.12 39.89 -22.43
CA LEU A 5 -1.95 39.16 -22.03
C LEU A 5 -2.02 38.72 -20.61
N THR A 6 -2.56 39.59 -19.80
CA THR A 6 -2.63 39.30 -18.39
C THR A 6 -3.51 38.10 -18.10
N LEU A 7 -4.55 38.00 -18.84
CA LEU A 7 -5.45 36.90 -18.67
C LEU A 7 -4.82 35.58 -18.92
N CYS A 8 -4.06 35.50 -19.96
CA CYS A 8 -3.42 34.26 -20.28
C CYS A 8 -2.55 33.75 -19.19
N LEU A 9 -1.88 34.64 -18.54
CA LEU A 9 -0.98 34.23 -17.47
C LEU A 9 -1.69 33.60 -16.31
N LEU A 10 -2.81 34.13 -16.01
CA LEU A 10 -3.56 33.63 -14.88
C LEU A 10 -4.00 32.20 -15.04
N ILE A 11 -4.31 31.87 -16.23
CA ILE A 11 -4.82 30.55 -16.49
C ILE A 11 -3.79 29.45 -16.30
N LEU A 12 -2.59 29.76 -16.67
CA LEU A 12 -1.55 28.75 -16.60
C LEU A 12 -1.13 28.35 -15.21
N ALA A 13 -0.99 29.32 -14.37
CA ALA A 13 -0.50 29.04 -13.03
C ALA A 13 -1.33 28.04 -12.25
N PRO A 14 -2.62 28.19 -12.19
CA PRO A 14 -3.44 27.27 -11.37
C PRO A 14 -3.37 25.82 -11.77
N MET A 15 -3.13 25.59 -13.03
CA MET A 15 -3.14 24.23 -13.48
C MET A 15 -2.03 23.37 -12.93
N SER A 16 -0.89 23.94 -12.77
CA SER A 16 0.23 23.20 -12.24
C SER A 16 -0.03 22.73 -10.82
N TRP A 17 -0.66 23.53 -10.07
CA TRP A 17 -0.96 23.17 -8.69
C TRP A 17 -1.94 22.03 -8.61
N ALA A 18 -2.89 22.05 -9.49
CA ALA A 18 -3.89 21.02 -9.50
C ALA A 18 -3.29 19.65 -9.73
N GLU A 19 -2.31 19.56 -10.56
CA GLU A 19 -1.67 18.30 -10.84
C GLU A 19 -1.03 17.68 -9.61
N THR A 20 -0.35 18.49 -8.85
CA THR A 20 0.31 17.99 -7.66
C THR A 20 -0.68 17.45 -6.65
N LYS A 21 -1.74 18.17 -6.46
CA LYS A 21 -2.76 17.74 -5.53
C LYS A 21 -3.46 16.47 -5.97
N THR A 22 -3.71 16.38 -7.24
CA THR A 22 -4.37 15.21 -7.77
C THR A 22 -3.61 13.94 -7.49
N LYS A 23 -2.31 14.03 -7.53
CA LYS A 23 -1.49 12.87 -7.26
C LYS A 23 -1.65 12.38 -5.84
N ALA A 24 -1.66 13.29 -4.89
CA ALA A 24 -1.84 12.92 -3.51
C ALA A 24 -3.23 12.35 -3.26
N ASP A 25 -4.24 12.96 -3.84
CA ASP A 25 -5.61 12.48 -3.69
C ASP A 25 -5.77 11.09 -4.27
N LYS A 26 -5.06 10.81 -5.33
CA LYS A 26 -5.15 9.53 -5.98
C LYS A 26 -4.71 8.42 -5.04
N TYR A 27 -3.65 8.62 -4.32
CA TYR A 27 -3.16 7.61 -3.40
C TYR A 27 -4.09 7.43 -2.20
N GLU A 28 -4.69 8.49 -1.77
CA GLU A 28 -5.61 8.41 -0.66
C GLU A 28 -6.88 7.66 -0.99
N GLY A 29 -7.32 7.76 -2.23
CA GLY A 29 -8.54 7.12 -2.64
C GLY A 29 -8.38 5.68 -3.08
N ILE A 30 -7.18 5.15 -3.10
CA ILE A 30 -6.93 3.80 -3.55
C ILE A 30 -6.83 2.85 -2.37
N GLU A 31 -7.58 1.77 -2.43
CA GLU A 31 -7.46 0.71 -1.46
C GLU A 31 -6.25 -0.13 -1.79
N ILE A 32 -5.33 -0.21 -0.87
CA ILE A 32 -4.12 -1.01 -1.07
C ILE A 32 -4.34 -2.36 -0.40
N THR A 33 -4.31 -3.42 -1.19
CA THR A 33 -4.46 -4.77 -0.67
C THR A 33 -3.39 -5.68 -1.24
N VAL A 34 -3.10 -6.73 -0.51
CA VAL A 34 -2.13 -7.72 -0.95
C VAL A 34 -2.58 -9.10 -0.49
N ASN A 35 -2.55 -10.06 -1.41
CA ASN A 35 -2.94 -11.42 -1.09
C ASN A 35 -1.71 -12.16 -0.54
N VAL A 36 -1.71 -12.40 0.76
CA VAL A 36 -0.56 -13.00 1.43
C VAL A 36 -0.31 -14.45 1.01
N ASN A 37 -1.28 -15.08 0.38
CA ASN A 37 -1.12 -16.46 -0.08
C ASN A 37 -0.48 -16.54 -1.46
N SER A 38 -0.44 -15.46 -2.20
CA SER A 38 0.10 -15.48 -3.56
C SER A 38 1.15 -14.42 -3.84
N ALA A 39 1.25 -13.42 -2.99
CA ALA A 39 2.17 -12.31 -3.22
C ALA A 39 3.61 -12.74 -2.99
N THR A 40 4.53 -12.01 -3.61
CA THR A 40 5.95 -12.19 -3.36
C THR A 40 6.32 -11.54 -2.04
N ALA A 41 7.46 -11.92 -1.49
CA ALA A 41 7.94 -11.31 -0.26
C ALA A 41 8.12 -9.80 -0.44
N GLN A 42 8.58 -9.38 -1.61
CA GLN A 42 8.79 -7.99 -1.88
C GLN A 42 7.48 -7.20 -1.88
N GLU A 43 6.45 -7.77 -2.48
CA GLU A 43 5.14 -7.14 -2.48
C GLU A 43 4.59 -7.01 -1.06
N ILE A 44 4.70 -8.05 -0.28
CA ILE A 44 4.24 -8.03 1.10
C ILE A 44 4.98 -6.96 1.90
N ALA A 45 6.29 -6.90 1.76
CA ALA A 45 7.09 -5.92 2.48
C ALA A 45 6.75 -4.49 2.08
N THR A 46 6.42 -4.29 0.80
CA THR A 46 6.11 -2.96 0.30
C THR A 46 4.72 -2.50 0.71
N LEU A 47 3.76 -3.40 0.68
CA LEU A 47 2.35 -3.02 0.84
C LEU A 47 1.82 -3.14 2.25
N LEU A 48 2.40 -3.97 3.08
CA LEU A 48 1.96 -4.10 4.46
C LEU A 48 2.80 -3.25 5.39
N ILE A 49 2.14 -2.65 6.36
CA ILE A 49 2.77 -1.76 7.31
C ILE A 49 3.48 -2.54 8.39
N GLY A 50 4.71 -2.17 8.68
CA GLY A 50 5.47 -2.79 9.77
C GLY A 50 6.02 -4.17 9.47
N ILE A 51 5.94 -4.61 8.23
CA ILE A 51 6.48 -5.90 7.82
C ILE A 51 7.62 -5.63 6.85
N GLY A 52 8.84 -5.87 7.33
CA GLY A 52 10.01 -5.69 6.50
C GLY A 52 10.27 -6.91 5.64
N GLU A 53 11.35 -6.84 4.87
CA GLU A 53 11.69 -7.89 3.94
C GLU A 53 11.87 -9.25 4.61
N LYS A 54 12.53 -9.26 5.76
CA LYS A 54 12.77 -10.53 6.44
C LYS A 54 11.48 -11.19 6.90
N LYS A 55 10.60 -10.42 7.49
CA LYS A 55 9.32 -10.97 7.94
C LYS A 55 8.46 -11.38 6.76
N ALA A 56 8.55 -10.64 5.67
CA ALA A 56 7.81 -10.99 4.47
C ALA A 56 8.31 -12.32 3.90
N GLN A 57 9.60 -12.53 3.93
CA GLN A 57 10.16 -13.80 3.51
C GLN A 57 9.69 -14.94 4.41
N ASP A 58 9.61 -14.68 5.70
CA ASP A 58 9.13 -15.67 6.64
C ASP A 58 7.67 -16.03 6.37
N ILE A 59 6.88 -15.07 5.96
CA ILE A 59 5.49 -15.32 5.57
C ILE A 59 5.43 -16.24 4.37
N VAL A 60 6.24 -15.95 3.36
CA VAL A 60 6.27 -16.78 2.16
C VAL A 60 6.72 -18.21 2.49
N GLU A 61 7.75 -18.33 3.30
CA GLU A 61 8.23 -19.64 3.71
C GLU A 61 7.18 -20.41 4.48
N TYR A 62 6.50 -19.75 5.39
CA TYR A 62 5.48 -20.39 6.19
C TYR A 62 4.36 -20.96 5.32
N ARG A 63 3.86 -20.15 4.39
CA ARG A 63 2.78 -20.63 3.55
C ARG A 63 3.21 -21.77 2.63
N ASN A 64 4.48 -21.75 2.23
CA ASN A 64 5.00 -22.82 1.38
C ASN A 64 5.16 -24.12 2.14
N GLU A 65 5.44 -24.04 3.43
CA GLU A 65 5.64 -25.20 4.26
C GLU A 65 4.34 -25.73 4.87
N HIS A 66 3.45 -24.85 5.25
CA HIS A 66 2.26 -25.22 6.01
C HIS A 66 0.96 -25.05 5.25
N GLY A 67 1.02 -24.53 4.03
CA GLY A 67 -0.16 -24.29 3.26
C GLY A 67 -0.67 -22.87 3.43
N PRO A 68 -1.70 -22.49 2.67
CA PRO A 68 -2.18 -21.11 2.69
C PRO A 68 -2.76 -20.72 4.02
N PHE A 69 -2.68 -19.42 4.30
CA PHE A 69 -3.33 -18.85 5.47
C PHE A 69 -4.84 -18.82 5.23
N LYS A 70 -5.59 -19.17 6.23
CA LYS A 70 -7.05 -19.20 6.12
C LYS A 70 -7.69 -17.96 6.69
N THR A 71 -7.02 -17.31 7.61
CA THR A 71 -7.49 -16.06 8.21
C THR A 71 -6.32 -15.12 8.35
N ALA A 72 -6.61 -13.84 8.51
CA ALA A 72 -5.55 -12.86 8.74
C ALA A 72 -4.82 -13.17 10.05
N ALA A 73 -5.55 -13.67 11.04
CA ALA A 73 -4.96 -14.00 12.32
C ALA A 73 -3.92 -15.12 12.22
N ASP A 74 -4.01 -15.95 11.19
CA ASP A 74 -3.03 -17.00 10.99
C ASP A 74 -1.63 -16.46 10.76
N LEU A 75 -1.51 -15.21 10.35
CA LEU A 75 -0.21 -14.59 10.16
C LEU A 75 0.58 -14.51 11.47
N THR A 76 -0.09 -14.54 12.60
CA THR A 76 0.60 -14.50 13.89
C THR A 76 1.40 -15.78 14.15
N LYS A 77 1.14 -16.82 13.38
CA LYS A 77 1.92 -18.06 13.48
C LYS A 77 3.31 -17.89 12.90
N VAL A 78 3.49 -16.86 12.10
CA VAL A 78 4.80 -16.57 11.54
C VAL A 78 5.61 -15.84 12.60
N LYS A 79 6.84 -16.30 12.81
CA LYS A 79 7.71 -15.70 13.80
C LYS A 79 7.94 -14.22 13.50
N GLY A 80 7.78 -13.40 14.50
CA GLY A 80 7.99 -11.97 14.35
C GLY A 80 6.76 -11.18 13.98
N ILE A 81 5.64 -11.84 13.75
CA ILE A 81 4.39 -11.17 13.42
C ILE A 81 3.41 -11.33 14.56
N GLY A 82 3.08 -10.23 15.20
CA GLY A 82 2.16 -10.24 16.33
C GLY A 82 0.78 -9.75 15.94
N GLU A 83 -0.14 -9.84 16.88
CA GLU A 83 -1.51 -9.42 16.68
C GLU A 83 -1.63 -7.95 16.30
N ALA A 84 -0.81 -7.10 16.90
CA ALA A 84 -0.85 -5.68 16.61
C ALA A 84 -0.51 -5.40 15.15
N THR A 85 0.47 -6.12 14.62
CA THR A 85 0.86 -5.96 13.22
C THR A 85 -0.25 -6.41 12.29
N VAL A 86 -0.89 -7.53 12.62
CA VAL A 86 -2.01 -8.02 11.82
C VAL A 86 -3.15 -7.02 11.85
N ARG A 87 -3.44 -6.48 13.02
CA ARG A 87 -4.53 -5.52 13.16
C ARG A 87 -4.31 -4.26 12.34
N LYS A 88 -3.08 -3.79 12.30
CA LYS A 88 -2.74 -2.62 11.51
C LYS A 88 -2.97 -2.83 10.03
N ASN A 89 -2.90 -4.06 9.59
CA ASN A 89 -2.97 -4.40 8.18
C ASN A 89 -4.25 -5.11 7.79
N GLU A 90 -5.20 -5.18 8.70
CA GLU A 90 -6.43 -5.94 8.51
C GLU A 90 -7.12 -5.60 7.19
N ASP A 91 -7.20 -4.33 6.89
CA ASP A 91 -7.87 -3.87 5.68
C ASP A 91 -7.05 -4.08 4.42
N ARG A 92 -5.79 -4.43 4.57
CA ARG A 92 -4.89 -4.62 3.45
C ARG A 92 -4.65 -6.07 3.09
N ILE A 93 -5.02 -6.98 3.97
CA ILE A 93 -4.74 -8.39 3.80
C ILE A 93 -5.88 -9.09 3.07
N LEU A 94 -5.53 -9.74 1.97
CA LEU A 94 -6.43 -10.64 1.26
C LEU A 94 -5.88 -12.06 1.37
N LEU A 95 -6.77 -13.03 1.23
CA LEU A 95 -6.40 -14.44 1.36
C LEU A 95 -6.75 -15.26 0.13
#